data_d090d5d8018a04f51711464e444923e2
#
_entry.id   d090d5d8018a04f51711464e444923e2
#
_cell.length_a   1.000
_cell.length_b   1.000
_cell.length_c   1.000
_cell.angle_alpha   90.00
_cell.angle_beta   90.00
_cell.angle_gamma   90.00
#
_symmetry.space_group_name_H-M   'P 1'
#
loop_
_entity.id
_entity.type
_entity.pdbx_description
1 polymer ?
#
loop_
_entity_poly.entity_id
_entity_poly.type
_entity_poly.pdbx_seq_one_letter_code
_entity_poly.pdbx_strand_id
1 'polypeptide(L)'
;MRKNSIKNTRINGEVQKELSNIIRNEIKDPRIGMMTSVTAAEVAPDLKTCKVYISVFGDDEAKKETIRGLKSAEGFIRRMLAKTINLRNTPELTFVLD
;
A
#
# COMPACT_ATOMS: atom_id res chain seq x y z
N MET A 1 -4.37 -13.31 11.41
CA MET A 1 -4.77 -11.91 11.53
C MET A 1 -3.61 -11.05 11.99
N ARG A 2 -3.46 -9.93 11.40
CA ARG A 2 -2.35 -9.03 11.65
C ARG A 2 -2.72 -8.01 12.73
N LYS A 3 -1.75 -7.69 13.59
CA LYS A 3 -1.97 -6.67 14.62
C LYS A 3 -1.40 -5.34 14.17
N ASN A 4 -2.22 -4.31 14.25
CA ASN A 4 -1.75 -2.95 14.01
C ASN A 4 -1.25 -2.36 15.32
N SER A 5 -0.33 -1.41 15.21
CA SER A 5 0.10 -0.64 16.36
C SER A 5 -1.09 0.12 16.93
N ILE A 6 -1.30 0.07 18.24
CA ILE A 6 -2.40 0.78 18.88
C ILE A 6 -2.29 2.28 18.62
N LYS A 7 -1.08 2.82 18.69
CA LYS A 7 -0.84 4.26 18.48
C LYS A 7 -1.19 4.71 17.07
N ASN A 8 -1.05 3.81 16.08
CA ASN A 8 -1.25 4.16 14.68
C ASN A 8 -2.50 3.55 14.07
N THR A 9 -3.40 2.98 14.88
CA THR A 9 -4.56 2.28 14.35
C THR A 9 -5.40 3.16 13.41
N ARG A 10 -5.65 4.40 13.81
CA ARG A 10 -6.45 5.32 13.00
C ARG A 10 -5.72 5.68 11.71
N ILE A 11 -4.43 6.00 11.82
CA ILE A 11 -3.61 6.34 10.67
C ILE A 11 -3.51 5.15 9.72
N ASN A 12 -3.31 3.96 10.28
CA ASN A 12 -3.24 2.73 9.47
C ASN A 12 -4.51 2.54 8.65
N GLY A 13 -5.67 2.76 9.25
CA GLY A 13 -6.94 2.64 8.54
C GLY A 13 -7.09 3.65 7.42
N GLU A 14 -6.72 4.90 7.67
CA GLU A 14 -6.78 5.94 6.67
C GLU A 14 -5.83 5.68 5.52
N VAL A 15 -4.60 5.26 5.83
CA VAL A 15 -3.59 4.94 4.83
C VAL A 15 -4.05 3.76 3.98
N GLN A 16 -4.58 2.72 4.61
CA GLN A 16 -5.09 1.55 3.89
C GLN A 16 -6.18 1.96 2.90
N LYS A 17 -7.11 2.77 3.33
CA LYS A 17 -8.22 3.21 2.51
C LYS A 17 -7.73 3.99 1.29
N GLU A 18 -6.83 4.95 1.52
CA GLU A 18 -6.31 5.76 0.42
C GLU A 18 -5.44 4.96 -0.53
N LEU A 19 -4.62 4.05 0.00
CA LEU A 19 -3.82 3.19 -0.86
C LEU A 19 -4.70 2.31 -1.73
N SER A 20 -5.79 1.79 -1.18
CA SER A 20 -6.75 1.00 -1.97
C SER A 20 -7.31 1.82 -3.11
N ASN A 21 -7.69 3.07 -2.83
CA ASN A 21 -8.19 3.99 -3.84
C ASN A 21 -7.16 4.26 -4.93
N ILE A 22 -5.94 4.59 -4.53
CA ILE A 22 -4.88 4.94 -5.46
C ILE A 22 -4.56 3.77 -6.38
N ILE A 23 -4.40 2.59 -5.81
CA ILE A 23 -4.05 1.40 -6.58
C ILE A 23 -5.18 1.02 -7.54
N ARG A 24 -6.42 1.13 -7.09
CA ARG A 24 -7.56 0.78 -7.94
C ARG A 24 -7.79 1.78 -9.06
N ASN A 25 -7.68 3.07 -8.77
CA ASN A 25 -8.15 4.11 -9.67
C ASN A 25 -7.06 4.88 -10.40
N GLU A 26 -5.86 4.97 -9.83
CA GLU A 26 -4.82 5.86 -10.34
C GLU A 26 -3.65 5.14 -10.99
N ILE A 27 -3.49 3.85 -10.73
CA ILE A 27 -2.38 3.09 -11.27
C ILE A 27 -2.83 2.29 -12.48
N LYS A 28 -2.12 2.45 -13.60
CA LYS A 28 -2.47 1.76 -14.85
C LYS A 28 -1.29 0.95 -15.36
N ASP A 29 -0.70 0.17 -14.47
CA ASP A 29 0.42 -0.70 -14.80
C ASP A 29 -0.15 -2.10 -15.07
N PRO A 30 0.08 -2.68 -16.27
CA PRO A 30 -0.46 -3.99 -16.61
C PRO A 30 0.07 -5.12 -15.73
N ARG A 31 1.18 -4.90 -15.03
CA ARG A 31 1.70 -5.90 -14.10
C ARG A 31 0.84 -6.03 -12.84
N ILE A 32 0.06 -5.00 -12.53
CA ILE A 32 -0.80 -5.02 -11.34
C ILE A 32 -2.12 -5.63 -11.73
N GLY A 33 -2.43 -6.80 -11.15
CA GLY A 33 -3.63 -7.53 -11.49
C GLY A 33 -4.90 -6.83 -11.05
N MET A 34 -5.99 -7.13 -11.76
CA MET A 34 -7.29 -6.51 -11.48
C MET A 34 -7.84 -6.90 -10.11
N MET A 35 -7.48 -8.09 -9.62
CA MET A 35 -7.95 -8.58 -8.32
C MET A 35 -6.88 -8.38 -7.26
N THR A 36 -6.33 -7.18 -7.23
CA THR A 36 -5.33 -6.80 -6.24
C THR A 36 -6.00 -5.92 -5.18
N SER A 37 -5.78 -6.23 -3.91
CA SER A 37 -6.35 -5.43 -2.83
C SER A 37 -5.35 -5.21 -1.72
N VAL A 38 -5.51 -4.09 -1.03
CA VAL A 38 -4.71 -3.76 0.16
C VAL A 38 -5.44 -4.30 1.37
N THR A 39 -4.87 -5.28 2.03
CA THR A 39 -5.52 -5.93 3.17
C THR A 39 -5.18 -5.26 4.49
N ALA A 40 -4.03 -4.59 4.57
CA ALA A 40 -3.64 -3.86 5.77
C ALA A 40 -2.52 -2.89 5.44
N ALA A 41 -2.38 -1.88 6.29
CA ALA A 41 -1.23 -0.97 6.24
C ALA A 41 -0.74 -0.81 7.68
N GLU A 42 0.57 -0.86 7.86
CA GLU A 42 1.19 -0.70 9.19
C GLU A 42 2.24 0.39 9.11
N VAL A 43 1.86 1.57 9.57
CA VAL A 43 2.77 2.72 9.61
C VAL A 43 3.61 2.61 10.87
N ALA A 44 4.92 2.75 10.73
CA ALA A 44 5.83 2.71 11.87
C ALA A 44 5.55 3.91 12.81
N PRO A 45 5.86 3.76 14.11
CA PRO A 45 5.60 4.85 15.07
C PRO A 45 6.27 6.17 14.70
N ASP A 46 7.42 6.12 14.02
CA ASP A 46 8.14 7.34 13.60
C ASP A 46 7.63 7.90 12.29
N LEU A 47 6.64 7.26 11.66
CA LEU A 47 6.02 7.66 10.39
C LEU A 47 6.98 7.64 9.21
N LYS A 48 8.10 6.95 9.31
CA LYS A 48 9.09 6.92 8.23
C LYS A 48 8.87 5.79 7.24
N THR A 49 8.27 4.68 7.69
CA THR A 49 8.02 3.52 6.84
C THR A 49 6.61 3.00 7.04
N CYS A 50 6.11 2.31 6.03
CA CYS A 50 4.79 1.67 6.10
C CYS A 50 4.87 0.33 5.37
N LYS A 51 4.47 -0.74 6.04
CA LYS A 51 4.27 -2.02 5.38
C LYS A 51 2.87 -2.07 4.80
N VAL A 52 2.77 -2.36 3.53
CA VAL A 52 1.50 -2.44 2.82
C VAL A 52 1.29 -3.89 2.43
N TYR A 53 0.28 -4.51 3.01
CA TYR A 53 -0.02 -5.93 2.77
C TYR A 53 -0.98 -6.05 1.61
N ILE A 54 -0.59 -6.83 0.63
CA ILE A 54 -1.29 -6.94 -0.65
C ILE A 54 -1.79 -8.36 -0.84
N SER A 55 -3.06 -8.49 -1.18
CA SER A 55 -3.64 -9.76 -1.59
C SER A 55 -3.80 -9.73 -3.10
N VAL A 56 -3.30 -10.76 -3.76
CA VAL A 56 -3.35 -10.87 -5.22
C VAL A 56 -4.01 -12.19 -5.58
N PHE A 57 -5.03 -12.14 -6.42
CA PHE A 57 -5.65 -13.34 -6.95
C PHE A 57 -4.85 -13.79 -8.18
N GLY A 58 -4.30 -15.00 -8.10
CA GLY A 58 -3.51 -15.53 -9.20
C GLY A 58 -2.43 -16.46 -8.70
N ASP A 59 -1.60 -16.90 -9.65
CA ASP A 59 -0.48 -17.80 -9.35
C ASP A 59 0.71 -17.01 -8.82
N ASP A 60 1.81 -17.72 -8.54
CA ASP A 60 3.00 -17.08 -7.98
C ASP A 60 3.59 -16.05 -8.92
N GLU A 61 3.51 -16.28 -10.21
CA GLU A 61 4.05 -15.34 -11.19
C GLU A 61 3.23 -14.05 -11.20
N ALA A 62 1.90 -14.17 -11.15
CA ALA A 62 1.03 -13.00 -11.08
C ALA A 62 1.31 -12.19 -9.82
N LYS A 63 1.54 -12.87 -8.71
CA LYS A 63 1.84 -12.20 -7.43
C LYS A 63 3.16 -11.45 -7.51
N LYS A 64 4.19 -12.06 -8.08
CA LYS A 64 5.49 -11.41 -8.24
C LYS A 64 5.41 -10.18 -9.14
N GLU A 65 4.69 -10.30 -10.24
CA GLU A 65 4.55 -9.20 -11.19
C GLU A 65 3.77 -8.04 -10.58
N THR A 66 2.75 -8.35 -9.79
CA THR A 66 1.99 -7.30 -9.10
C THR A 66 2.90 -6.54 -8.12
N ILE A 67 3.69 -7.26 -7.35
CA ILE A 67 4.61 -6.60 -6.39
C ILE A 67 5.64 -5.76 -7.12
N ARG A 68 6.18 -6.25 -8.24
CA ARG A 68 7.12 -5.48 -9.05
C ARG A 68 6.50 -4.18 -9.56
N GLY A 69 5.26 -4.28 -10.05
CA GLY A 69 4.54 -3.09 -10.53
C GLY A 69 4.32 -2.08 -9.43
N LEU A 70 3.93 -2.55 -8.25
CA LEU A 70 3.71 -1.66 -7.11
C LEU A 70 5.02 -0.99 -6.67
N LYS A 71 6.11 -1.74 -6.62
CA LYS A 71 7.40 -1.17 -6.27
C LYS A 71 7.83 -0.10 -7.27
N SER A 72 7.61 -0.35 -8.55
CA SER A 72 7.93 0.64 -9.59
C SER A 72 7.10 1.90 -9.42
N ALA A 73 5.86 1.77 -8.96
CA ALA A 73 4.96 2.90 -8.82
C ALA A 73 5.04 3.57 -7.45
N GLU A 74 5.93 3.14 -6.58
CA GLU A 74 5.99 3.65 -5.20
C GLU A 74 6.07 5.17 -5.14
N GLY A 75 6.91 5.77 -5.96
CA GLY A 75 7.07 7.23 -5.95
C GLY A 75 5.76 7.95 -6.27
N PHE A 76 5.05 7.45 -7.28
CA PHE A 76 3.76 8.00 -7.66
C PHE A 76 2.73 7.82 -6.53
N ILE A 77 2.69 6.61 -5.97
CA ILE A 77 1.75 6.30 -4.89
C ILE A 77 2.00 7.20 -3.69
N ARG A 78 3.26 7.40 -3.32
CA ARG A 78 3.60 8.28 -2.20
C ARG A 78 3.17 9.72 -2.46
N ARG A 79 3.35 10.21 -3.69
CA ARG A 79 2.91 11.57 -4.04
C ARG A 79 1.41 11.72 -3.91
N MET A 80 0.66 10.72 -4.37
CA MET A 80 -0.80 10.75 -4.27
C MET A 80 -1.23 10.67 -2.81
N LEU A 81 -0.58 9.81 -2.03
CA LEU A 81 -0.89 9.67 -0.61
C LEU A 81 -0.66 10.98 0.14
N ALA A 82 0.43 11.67 -0.19
CA ALA A 82 0.75 12.95 0.45
C ALA A 82 -0.30 14.02 0.19
N LYS A 83 -1.00 13.92 -0.95
CA LYS A 83 -2.06 14.87 -1.28
C LYS A 83 -3.36 14.59 -0.52
N THR A 84 -3.59 13.35 -0.15
CA THR A 84 -4.87 12.94 0.43
C THR A 84 -4.83 12.81 1.94
N ILE A 85 -3.68 12.49 2.50
CA ILE A 85 -3.54 12.34 3.94
C ILE A 85 -2.47 13.31 4.45
N ASN A 86 -2.87 14.13 5.42
CA ASN A 86 -1.96 15.11 6.00
C ASN A 86 -1.14 14.49 7.11
N LEU A 87 -0.03 13.86 6.74
CA LEU A 87 0.90 13.28 7.70
C LEU A 87 2.14 14.15 7.77
N ARG A 88 2.81 14.09 8.93
CA ARG A 88 4.07 14.82 9.11
C ARG A 88 5.09 14.43 8.04
N ASN A 89 5.19 13.14 7.79
CA ASN A 89 6.04 12.60 6.74
C ASN A 89 5.21 11.63 5.90
N THR A 90 5.47 11.58 4.60
CA THR A 90 4.92 10.52 3.77
C THR A 90 5.86 9.33 3.88
N PRO A 91 5.41 8.22 4.46
CA PRO A 91 6.31 7.09 4.70
C PRO A 91 6.76 6.41 3.42
N GLU A 92 7.93 5.78 3.47
CA GLU A 92 8.34 4.87 2.41
C GLU A 92 7.47 3.62 2.50
N LEU A 93 7.08 3.09 1.35
CA LEU A 93 6.16 1.97 1.29
C LEU A 93 6.91 0.68 0.98
N THR A 94 6.63 -0.37 1.75
CA THR A 94 7.14 -1.70 1.49
C THR A 94 5.94 -2.60 1.21
N PHE A 95 5.86 -3.12 0.00
CA PHE A 95 4.74 -3.97 -0.41
C PHE A 95 5.06 -5.43 -0.10
N VAL A 96 4.16 -6.06 0.63
CA VAL A 96 4.34 -7.44 1.11
C VAL A 96 3.11 -8.24 0.74
N LEU A 97 3.31 -9.46 0.24
CA LEU A 97 2.18 -10.36 -0.02
C LEU A 97 1.58 -10.81 1.30
N ASP A 98 0.27 -10.77 1.35
CA ASP A 98 -0.48 -11.20 2.54
C ASP A 98 -0.73 -12.69 2.51
#